data_ff3cc52faec5d8361f620df421e64b7c
#
_entry.id   ff3cc52faec5d8361f620df421e64b7c
#
_cell.length_a   1.000
_cell.length_b   1.000
_cell.length_c   1.000
_cell.angle_alpha   90.00
_cell.angle_beta   90.00
_cell.angle_gamma   90.00
#
_symmetry.space_group_name_H-M   'P 1'
#
loop_
_entity.id
_entity.type
_entity.pdbx_description
1 polymer ?
#
loop_
_entity_poly.entity_id
_entity_poly.type
_entity_poly.pdbx_seq_one_letter_code
_entity_poly.pdbx_strand_id
1 'polypeptide(L)'
;EQISDEALATLWQQQIEVKIGNRKTARGLKSKIQGGSFEKNATTGVGGPCTYFFHEEAGIAPKMSETYEYLRPAMSSGMMTTGMFIAAGSVGDLDQCNPLKEMIMNPDANDIFAVETNLIDADGTIGMAGLFIPEQWSMPPYIDEYGNSQIEEAIKAIELERNRWKNELNGEQFQLRISQKPL
;
A
#
# COMPACT_ATOMS: atom_id res chain seq x y z
N GLU A 1 5.13 -21.65 -14.17
CA GLU A 1 6.56 -21.28 -14.04
C GLU A 1 6.71 -20.58 -12.70
N GLN A 2 7.47 -21.17 -11.80
CA GLN A 2 7.69 -20.63 -10.47
C GLN A 2 8.67 -19.45 -10.63
N ILE A 3 8.16 -18.22 -10.46
CA ILE A 3 8.99 -17.02 -10.46
C ILE A 3 9.93 -17.13 -9.25
N SER A 4 11.24 -17.05 -9.47
CA SER A 4 12.19 -17.05 -8.34
C SER A 4 11.97 -15.80 -7.50
N ASP A 5 12.00 -15.93 -6.18
CA ASP A 5 11.74 -14.86 -5.19
C ASP A 5 12.67 -13.63 -5.33
N GLU A 6 13.61 -13.65 -6.25
CA GLU A 6 14.64 -12.60 -6.43
C GLU A 6 14.60 -11.93 -7.80
N ALA A 7 13.76 -12.39 -8.73
CA ALA A 7 13.72 -11.88 -10.08
C ALA A 7 12.44 -11.12 -10.40
N LEU A 8 12.59 -9.96 -11.05
CA LEU A 8 11.47 -9.28 -11.68
C LEU A 8 11.02 -10.09 -12.91
N ALA A 9 9.74 -10.41 -12.98
CA ALA A 9 9.13 -11.01 -14.15
C ALA A 9 8.34 -9.96 -14.94
N THR A 10 8.51 -9.93 -16.26
CA THR A 10 7.64 -9.14 -17.12
C THR A 10 6.33 -9.89 -17.28
N LEU A 11 5.24 -9.35 -16.70
CA LEU A 11 3.91 -9.92 -16.75
C LEU A 11 3.17 -9.53 -18.04
N TRP A 12 3.44 -8.33 -18.53
CA TRP A 12 2.83 -7.80 -19.73
C TRP A 12 3.72 -6.72 -20.38
N GLN A 13 3.71 -6.65 -21.70
CA GLN A 13 4.41 -5.60 -22.44
C GLN A 13 3.59 -5.17 -23.67
N GLN A 14 3.36 -3.86 -23.81
CA GLN A 14 2.70 -3.27 -24.96
C GLN A 14 3.69 -3.09 -26.12
N GLN A 15 3.88 -4.17 -26.87
CA GLN A 15 4.78 -4.18 -28.00
C GLN A 15 4.21 -5.02 -29.13
N ILE A 16 4.31 -4.53 -30.37
CA ILE A 16 3.95 -5.24 -31.60
C ILE A 16 5.22 -5.37 -32.43
N GLU A 17 5.55 -6.57 -32.87
CA GLU A 17 6.55 -6.76 -33.90
C GLU A 17 5.94 -6.49 -35.29
N VAL A 18 6.47 -5.51 -36.01
CA VAL A 18 6.07 -5.20 -37.36
C VAL A 18 7.23 -5.57 -38.31
N LYS A 19 6.94 -6.43 -39.27
CA LYS A 19 7.90 -6.80 -40.31
C LYS A 19 7.77 -5.83 -41.50
N ILE A 20 8.82 -5.07 -41.78
CA ILE A 20 8.92 -4.17 -42.92
C ILE A 20 10.07 -4.69 -43.82
N GLY A 21 9.74 -5.34 -44.89
CA GLY A 21 10.72 -6.06 -45.73
C GLY A 21 11.36 -7.20 -44.92
N ASN A 22 12.69 -7.22 -44.86
CA ASN A 22 13.46 -8.21 -44.10
C ASN A 22 13.78 -7.78 -42.66
N ARG A 23 13.31 -6.61 -42.21
CA ARG A 23 13.57 -6.10 -40.86
C ARG A 23 12.36 -6.26 -39.97
N LYS A 24 12.57 -6.80 -38.79
CA LYS A 24 11.58 -6.80 -37.70
C LYS A 24 11.80 -5.54 -36.87
N THR A 25 10.76 -4.78 -36.63
CA THR A 25 10.80 -3.57 -35.82
C THR A 25 9.71 -3.66 -34.75
N ALA A 26 10.09 -3.48 -33.50
CA ALA A 26 9.14 -3.39 -32.41
C ALA A 26 8.49 -2.00 -32.40
N ARG A 27 7.16 -1.95 -32.47
CA ARG A 27 6.34 -0.74 -32.37
C ARG A 27 5.40 -0.83 -31.17
N GLY A 28 4.95 0.30 -30.68
CA GLY A 28 4.08 0.44 -29.54
C GLY A 28 4.69 1.35 -28.49
N LEU A 29 3.93 1.66 -27.42
CA LEU A 29 4.37 2.51 -26.32
C LEU A 29 5.47 1.84 -25.47
N LYS A 30 5.66 0.54 -25.61
CA LYS A 30 6.60 -0.28 -24.83
C LYS A 30 6.34 -0.24 -23.32
N SER A 31 5.14 0.15 -22.93
CA SER A 31 4.70 0.04 -21.54
C SER A 31 4.77 -1.41 -21.10
N LYS A 32 5.19 -1.65 -19.87
CA LYS A 32 5.31 -2.99 -19.30
C LYS A 32 4.82 -3.01 -17.86
N ILE A 33 4.32 -4.15 -17.45
CA ILE A 33 4.03 -4.48 -16.06
C ILE A 33 5.06 -5.52 -15.64
N GLN A 34 5.72 -5.28 -14.53
CA GLN A 34 6.68 -6.20 -13.93
C GLN A 34 6.27 -6.49 -12.50
N GLY A 35 6.41 -7.73 -12.07
CA GLY A 35 6.16 -8.15 -10.70
C GLY A 35 7.39 -8.83 -10.12
N GLY A 36 7.54 -8.74 -8.82
CA GLY A 36 8.62 -9.35 -8.06
C GLY A 36 8.31 -9.40 -6.57
N SER A 37 9.10 -10.12 -5.80
CA SER A 37 8.99 -10.18 -4.34
C SER A 37 10.10 -9.34 -3.70
N PHE A 38 9.72 -8.59 -2.67
CA PHE A 38 10.63 -7.74 -1.88
C PHE A 38 10.88 -8.30 -0.47
N GLU A 39 10.34 -9.47 -0.16
CA GLU A 39 10.46 -10.08 1.16
C GLU A 39 11.92 -10.27 1.59
N LYS A 40 12.75 -10.79 0.68
CA LYS A 40 14.16 -11.07 0.94
C LYS A 40 15.10 -9.95 0.52
N ASN A 41 14.75 -9.21 -0.53
CA ASN A 41 15.62 -8.21 -1.13
C ASN A 41 14.87 -6.92 -1.47
N ALA A 42 15.12 -5.88 -0.69
CA ALA A 42 14.52 -4.56 -0.87
C ALA A 42 14.93 -3.86 -2.19
N THR A 43 16.01 -4.31 -2.85
CA THR A 43 16.48 -3.72 -4.10
C THR A 43 15.90 -4.37 -5.36
N THR A 44 15.02 -5.36 -5.21
CA THR A 44 14.31 -5.96 -6.35
C THR A 44 13.53 -4.87 -7.09
N GLY A 45 13.73 -4.74 -8.39
CA GLY A 45 13.06 -3.69 -9.19
C GLY A 45 13.82 -2.38 -9.36
N VAL A 46 14.96 -2.22 -8.69
CA VAL A 46 15.87 -1.10 -8.95
C VAL A 46 16.52 -1.27 -10.33
N GLY A 47 16.52 -0.21 -11.14
CA GLY A 47 17.28 -0.22 -12.40
C GLY A 47 16.54 0.31 -13.63
N GLY A 48 15.35 0.90 -13.46
CA GLY A 48 14.64 1.56 -14.57
C GLY A 48 13.58 2.54 -14.08
N PRO A 49 13.15 3.49 -14.92
CA PRO A 49 12.10 4.42 -14.55
C PRO A 49 10.77 3.67 -14.29
N CYS A 50 10.07 4.10 -13.25
CA CYS A 50 8.79 3.54 -12.84
C CYS A 50 7.74 4.66 -12.76
N THR A 51 6.61 4.50 -13.45
CA THR A 51 5.50 5.46 -13.37
C THR A 51 4.57 5.14 -12.21
N TYR A 52 4.30 3.86 -11.97
CA TYR A 52 3.48 3.39 -10.85
C TYR A 52 4.16 2.20 -10.21
N PHE A 53 4.36 2.28 -8.91
CA PHE A 53 4.80 1.17 -8.10
C PHE A 53 3.71 0.83 -7.10
N PHE A 54 3.19 -0.39 -7.19
CA PHE A 54 2.19 -0.91 -6.28
C PHE A 54 2.82 -1.96 -5.37
N HIS A 55 2.83 -1.70 -4.07
CA HIS A 55 3.29 -2.63 -3.05
C HIS A 55 2.08 -3.23 -2.36
N GLU A 56 1.80 -4.48 -2.66
CA GLU A 56 0.77 -5.27 -1.99
C GLU A 56 1.31 -5.83 -0.68
N GLU A 57 0.43 -6.05 0.28
CA GLU A 57 0.75 -6.57 1.63
C GLU A 57 1.79 -5.70 2.38
N ALA A 58 1.73 -4.39 2.18
CA ALA A 58 2.66 -3.44 2.78
C ALA A 58 2.65 -3.45 4.32
N GLY A 59 1.52 -3.84 4.93
CA GLY A 59 1.37 -3.92 6.38
C GLY A 59 2.08 -5.11 7.05
N ILE A 60 2.58 -6.07 6.27
CA ILE A 60 3.37 -7.20 6.76
C ILE A 60 4.78 -7.24 6.15
N ALA A 61 5.20 -6.17 5.48
CA ALA A 61 6.48 -6.07 4.81
C ALA A 61 7.55 -5.41 5.71
N PRO A 62 8.41 -6.19 6.40
CA PRO A 62 9.37 -5.64 7.37
C PRO A 62 10.42 -4.73 6.72
N LYS A 63 10.62 -4.83 5.41
CA LYS A 63 11.55 -4.00 4.63
C LYS A 63 10.85 -2.88 3.84
N MET A 64 9.64 -2.52 4.23
CA MET A 64 8.81 -1.57 3.49
C MET A 64 9.50 -0.21 3.29
N SER A 65 10.00 0.40 4.36
CA SER A 65 10.70 1.69 4.29
C SER A 65 11.98 1.62 3.45
N GLU A 66 12.75 0.54 3.62
CA GLU A 66 13.98 0.30 2.86
C GLU A 66 13.66 0.15 1.36
N THR A 67 12.64 -0.63 1.02
CA THR A 67 12.16 -0.80 -0.36
C THR A 67 11.74 0.53 -0.98
N TYR A 68 11.00 1.34 -0.25
CA TYR A 68 10.57 2.66 -0.69
C TYR A 68 11.78 3.56 -1.01
N GLU A 69 12.77 3.64 -0.14
CA GLU A 69 13.96 4.46 -0.35
C GLU A 69 14.76 4.02 -1.59
N TYR A 70 14.89 2.72 -1.84
CA TYR A 70 15.55 2.22 -3.06
C TYR A 70 14.76 2.51 -4.34
N LEU A 71 13.45 2.63 -4.26
CA LEU A 71 12.58 2.87 -5.42
C LEU A 71 12.34 4.35 -5.73
N ARG A 72 12.50 5.25 -4.76
CA ARG A 72 12.32 6.71 -4.97
C ARG A 72 13.06 7.24 -6.20
N PRO A 73 14.35 6.91 -6.43
CA PRO A 73 15.06 7.38 -7.62
C PRO A 73 14.44 6.90 -8.93
N ALA A 74 13.81 5.72 -8.97
CA ALA A 74 13.14 5.21 -10.17
C ALA A 74 11.85 5.98 -10.51
N MET A 75 11.28 6.66 -9.53
CA MET A 75 10.05 7.47 -9.64
C MET A 75 10.34 8.97 -9.73
N SER A 76 11.58 9.37 -9.93
CA SER A 76 11.99 10.77 -10.00
C SER A 76 12.87 11.04 -11.21
N SER A 77 12.89 12.28 -11.66
CA SER A 77 13.78 12.79 -12.70
C SER A 77 14.37 14.12 -12.24
N GLY A 78 15.61 14.10 -11.77
CA GLY A 78 16.21 15.22 -11.08
C GLY A 78 15.45 15.55 -9.79
N MET A 79 14.93 16.77 -9.68
CA MET A 79 14.13 17.19 -8.52
C MET A 79 12.62 16.99 -8.69
N MET A 80 12.18 16.42 -9.82
CA MET A 80 10.77 16.22 -10.13
C MET A 80 10.35 14.79 -9.83
N THR A 81 9.27 14.61 -9.08
CA THR A 81 8.59 13.33 -8.94
C THR A 81 7.84 13.01 -10.24
N THR A 82 8.16 11.90 -10.88
CA THR A 82 7.59 11.45 -12.16
C THR A 82 6.78 10.17 -12.04
N GLY A 83 6.80 9.53 -10.89
CA GLY A 83 6.08 8.31 -10.59
C GLY A 83 5.31 8.39 -9.27
N MET A 84 4.52 7.35 -9.00
CA MET A 84 3.69 7.24 -7.80
C MET A 84 3.94 5.90 -7.13
N PHE A 85 4.14 5.93 -5.82
CA PHE A 85 4.18 4.77 -4.96
C PHE A 85 2.82 4.59 -4.28
N ILE A 86 2.26 3.39 -4.38
CA ILE A 86 0.99 3.02 -3.76
C ILE A 86 1.25 1.80 -2.88
N ALA A 87 1.08 1.94 -1.59
CA ALA A 87 1.17 0.86 -0.63
C ALA A 87 -0.23 0.47 -0.16
N ALA A 88 -0.55 -0.81 -0.21
CA ALA A 88 -1.81 -1.35 0.28
C ALA A 88 -1.56 -2.70 0.97
N GLY A 89 -2.44 -3.07 1.87
CA GLY A 89 -2.36 -4.35 2.57
C GLY A 89 -3.02 -4.32 3.93
N SER A 90 -3.18 -5.50 4.50
CA SER A 90 -3.65 -5.68 5.86
C SER A 90 -2.52 -5.45 6.87
N VAL A 91 -2.90 -5.21 8.12
CA VAL A 91 -1.94 -5.10 9.23
C VAL A 91 -1.61 -6.50 9.73
N GLY A 92 -0.33 -6.81 9.87
CA GLY A 92 0.19 -8.04 10.48
C GLY A 92 0.62 -7.84 11.94
N ASP A 93 1.64 -8.58 12.34
CA ASP A 93 2.27 -8.39 13.65
C ASP A 93 2.87 -6.99 13.78
N LEU A 94 2.87 -6.44 15.00
CA LEU A 94 3.32 -5.07 15.27
C LEU A 94 4.73 -4.78 14.72
N ASP A 95 5.65 -5.73 14.85
CA ASP A 95 7.03 -5.56 14.38
C ASP A 95 7.11 -5.48 12.85
N GLN A 96 6.22 -6.16 12.15
CA GLN A 96 6.16 -6.16 10.69
C GLN A 96 5.49 -4.90 10.14
N CYS A 97 4.47 -4.37 10.83
CA CYS A 97 3.74 -3.19 10.38
C CYS A 97 4.36 -1.85 10.80
N ASN A 98 5.32 -1.85 11.73
CA ASN A 98 5.98 -0.63 12.18
C ASN A 98 6.54 0.23 11.05
N PRO A 99 7.23 -0.31 10.02
CA PRO A 99 7.73 0.53 8.92
C PRO A 99 6.62 1.29 8.19
N LEU A 100 5.52 0.63 7.85
CA LEU A 100 4.38 1.29 7.19
C LEU A 100 3.71 2.30 8.13
N LYS A 101 3.56 1.97 9.42
CA LYS A 101 3.01 2.87 10.43
C LYS A 101 3.83 4.15 10.53
N GLU A 102 5.16 4.04 10.64
CA GLU A 102 6.04 5.21 10.73
C GLU A 102 5.96 6.08 9.48
N MET A 103 5.86 5.47 8.29
CA MET A 103 5.66 6.21 7.04
C MET A 103 4.34 6.98 7.03
N ILE A 104 3.24 6.36 7.48
CA ILE A 104 1.92 7.00 7.57
C ILE A 104 1.91 8.13 8.60
N MET A 105 2.55 7.93 9.75
CA MET A 105 2.57 8.92 10.84
C MET A 105 3.56 10.07 10.60
N ASN A 106 4.48 9.93 9.65
CA ASN A 106 5.46 10.95 9.27
C ASN A 106 5.41 11.21 7.75
N PRO A 107 4.27 11.69 7.21
CA PRO A 107 4.07 11.79 5.78
C PRO A 107 5.07 12.74 5.10
N ASP A 108 5.41 13.86 5.71
CA ASP A 108 6.34 14.85 5.13
C ASP A 108 7.75 14.29 4.97
N ALA A 109 8.23 13.50 5.95
CA ALA A 109 9.54 12.87 5.90
C ALA A 109 9.65 11.81 4.80
N ASN A 110 8.51 11.24 4.39
CA ASN A 110 8.43 10.14 3.44
C ASN A 110 7.81 10.53 2.09
N ASP A 111 7.56 11.82 1.83
CA ASP A 111 6.87 12.32 0.63
C ASP A 111 5.52 11.62 0.37
N ILE A 112 4.78 11.33 1.43
CA ILE A 112 3.47 10.66 1.36
C ILE A 112 2.38 11.72 1.34
N PHE A 113 1.31 11.46 0.60
CA PHE A 113 0.14 12.32 0.58
C PHE A 113 -0.46 12.40 2.00
N ALA A 114 -0.41 13.60 2.57
CA ALA A 114 -0.86 13.87 3.93
C ALA A 114 -2.31 14.36 3.96
N VAL A 115 -3.04 13.92 4.98
CA VAL A 115 -4.39 14.38 5.30
C VAL A 115 -4.44 14.84 6.76
N GLU A 116 -5.32 15.79 7.06
CA GLU A 116 -5.58 16.22 8.43
C GLU A 116 -6.20 15.08 9.24
N THR A 117 -5.72 14.92 10.45
CA THR A 117 -6.27 13.96 11.43
C THR A 117 -7.17 14.68 12.43
N ASN A 118 -7.89 13.93 13.26
CA ASN A 118 -8.66 14.48 14.37
C ASN A 118 -7.79 14.73 15.62
N LEU A 119 -6.49 14.50 15.52
CA LEU A 119 -5.55 14.73 16.64
C LEU A 119 -5.13 16.20 16.61
N ILE A 120 -5.22 16.81 17.77
CA ILE A 120 -4.79 18.19 18.00
C ILE A 120 -3.68 18.15 19.04
N ASP A 121 -2.52 18.68 18.69
CA ASP A 121 -1.39 18.79 19.58
C ASP A 121 -1.63 19.83 20.70
N ALA A 122 -0.79 19.81 21.72
CA ALA A 122 -0.92 20.70 22.88
C ALA A 122 -0.85 22.20 22.53
N ASP A 123 -0.26 22.55 21.40
CA ASP A 123 -0.18 23.91 20.85
C ASP A 123 -1.38 24.29 19.95
N GLY A 124 -2.32 23.38 19.76
CA GLY A 124 -3.50 23.57 18.89
C GLY A 124 -3.25 23.23 17.41
N THR A 125 -2.09 22.68 17.07
CA THR A 125 -1.78 22.27 15.69
C THR A 125 -2.54 20.99 15.36
N ILE A 126 -3.20 20.95 14.18
CA ILE A 126 -3.86 19.76 13.66
C ILE A 126 -2.80 18.79 13.16
N GLY A 127 -2.84 17.56 13.66
CA GLY A 127 -1.92 16.51 13.22
C GLY A 127 -2.14 16.12 11.76
N MET A 128 -1.06 15.77 11.08
CA MET A 128 -1.08 15.27 9.70
C MET A 128 -0.64 13.81 9.67
N ALA A 129 -1.28 13.00 8.85
CA ALA A 129 -0.90 11.61 8.64
C ALA A 129 -1.11 11.22 7.17
N GLY A 130 -0.54 10.10 6.74
CA GLY A 130 -0.86 9.51 5.45
C GLY A 130 -2.32 9.08 5.38
N LEU A 131 -2.87 8.98 4.16
CA LEU A 131 -4.25 8.55 3.96
C LEU A 131 -4.45 7.13 4.51
N PHE A 132 -5.39 7.02 5.43
CA PHE A 132 -5.83 5.77 6.01
C PHE A 132 -7.34 5.62 5.80
N ILE A 133 -7.78 4.44 5.31
CA ILE A 133 -9.19 4.14 5.09
C ILE A 133 -9.61 3.12 6.15
N PRO A 134 -10.36 3.56 7.19
CA PRO A 134 -10.82 2.67 8.24
C PRO A 134 -11.94 1.75 7.73
N GLU A 135 -12.14 0.61 8.40
CA GLU A 135 -13.07 -0.43 7.97
C GLU A 135 -14.51 0.07 7.80
N GLN A 136 -14.98 0.94 8.69
CA GLN A 136 -16.35 1.46 8.65
C GLN A 136 -16.68 2.25 7.38
N TRP A 137 -15.67 2.65 6.60
CA TRP A 137 -15.89 3.39 5.35
C TRP A 137 -16.20 2.49 4.16
N SER A 138 -15.91 1.19 4.27
CA SER A 138 -16.09 0.25 3.16
C SER A 138 -16.75 -1.07 3.58
N MET A 139 -17.37 -1.13 4.75
CA MET A 139 -17.90 -2.35 5.36
C MET A 139 -19.27 -2.74 4.81
N PRO A 140 -19.41 -3.82 4.02
CA PRO A 140 -20.73 -4.38 3.72
C PRO A 140 -21.34 -4.99 5.01
N PRO A 141 -22.67 -4.92 5.22
CA PRO A 141 -23.69 -4.36 4.32
C PRO A 141 -23.99 -2.86 4.55
N TYR A 142 -23.12 -2.15 5.24
CA TYR A 142 -23.31 -0.75 5.62
C TYR A 142 -22.88 0.22 4.50
N ILE A 143 -23.10 -0.16 3.27
CA ILE A 143 -22.95 0.67 2.07
C ILE A 143 -24.30 0.69 1.38
N ASP A 144 -24.81 1.87 1.07
CA ASP A 144 -26.09 2.02 0.39
C ASP A 144 -25.98 1.68 -1.12
N GLU A 145 -27.12 1.67 -1.82
CA GLU A 145 -27.18 1.37 -3.25
C GLU A 145 -26.45 2.40 -4.15
N TYR A 146 -26.12 3.56 -3.61
CA TYR A 146 -25.36 4.62 -4.29
C TYR A 146 -23.86 4.58 -3.96
N GLY A 147 -23.42 3.66 -3.08
CA GLY A 147 -22.03 3.54 -2.68
C GLY A 147 -21.64 4.41 -1.48
N ASN A 148 -22.60 5.03 -0.78
CA ASN A 148 -22.30 5.82 0.42
C ASN A 148 -22.20 4.94 1.65
N SER A 149 -21.19 5.18 2.46
CA SER A 149 -20.96 4.45 3.71
C SER A 149 -21.88 4.93 4.82
N GLN A 150 -22.56 4.01 5.48
CA GLN A 150 -23.38 4.22 6.68
C GLN A 150 -22.47 4.08 7.91
N ILE A 151 -21.64 5.09 8.14
CA ILE A 151 -20.50 5.03 9.08
C ILE A 151 -20.95 4.73 10.51
N GLU A 152 -22.00 5.39 11.01
CA GLU A 152 -22.47 5.22 12.39
C GLU A 152 -22.99 3.79 12.66
N GLU A 153 -23.70 3.23 11.71
CA GLU A 153 -24.20 1.86 11.78
C GLU A 153 -23.06 0.84 11.72
N ALA A 154 -22.09 1.07 10.84
CA ALA A 154 -20.89 0.24 10.72
C ALA A 154 -20.07 0.26 12.02
N ILE A 155 -19.85 1.42 12.64
CA ILE A 155 -19.15 1.55 13.93
C ILE A 155 -19.87 0.75 15.01
N LYS A 156 -21.19 0.89 15.15
CA LYS A 156 -21.97 0.14 16.14
C LYS A 156 -21.82 -1.38 15.97
N ALA A 157 -21.83 -1.84 14.71
CA ALA A 157 -21.65 -3.26 14.41
C ALA A 157 -20.24 -3.74 14.77
N ILE A 158 -19.21 -2.98 14.44
CA ILE A 158 -17.81 -3.30 14.78
C ILE A 158 -17.62 -3.32 16.30
N GLU A 159 -18.17 -2.37 17.03
CA GLU A 159 -18.09 -2.34 18.50
C GLU A 159 -18.79 -3.54 19.14
N LEU A 160 -19.94 -3.93 18.64
CA LEU A 160 -20.64 -5.14 19.12
C LEU A 160 -19.79 -6.39 18.86
N GLU A 161 -19.18 -6.50 17.68
CA GLU A 161 -18.30 -7.63 17.34
C GLU A 161 -17.06 -7.65 18.23
N ARG A 162 -16.40 -6.49 18.45
CA ARG A 162 -15.24 -6.35 19.35
C ARG A 162 -15.58 -6.73 20.80
N ASN A 163 -16.75 -6.33 21.30
CA ASN A 163 -17.20 -6.71 22.63
C ASN A 163 -17.42 -8.22 22.75
N ARG A 164 -17.95 -8.87 21.72
CA ARG A 164 -18.06 -10.33 21.65
C ARG A 164 -16.67 -10.98 21.69
N TRP A 165 -15.75 -10.55 20.82
CA TRP A 165 -14.38 -11.08 20.77
C TRP A 165 -13.62 -10.91 22.09
N LYS A 166 -13.81 -9.78 22.76
CA LYS A 166 -13.20 -9.52 24.07
C LYS A 166 -13.61 -10.55 25.13
N ASN A 167 -14.82 -11.09 25.01
CA ASN A 167 -15.33 -12.10 25.94
C ASN A 167 -15.01 -13.54 25.53
N GLU A 168 -14.83 -13.82 24.25
CA GLU A 168 -14.68 -15.15 23.68
C GLU A 168 -13.20 -15.54 23.41
N LEU A 169 -12.33 -14.56 23.18
CA LEU A 169 -10.96 -14.77 22.76
C LEU A 169 -9.97 -14.50 23.88
N ASN A 170 -8.78 -15.12 23.80
CA ASN A 170 -7.66 -14.68 24.63
C ASN A 170 -7.12 -13.32 24.16
N GLY A 171 -6.29 -12.68 25.00
CA GLY A 171 -5.80 -11.32 24.73
C GLY A 171 -5.04 -11.19 23.41
N GLU A 172 -4.20 -12.16 23.05
CA GLU A 172 -3.41 -12.16 21.81
C GLU A 172 -4.30 -12.29 20.56
N GLN A 173 -5.22 -13.26 20.57
CA GLN A 173 -6.20 -13.45 19.49
C GLN A 173 -7.10 -12.22 19.32
N PHE A 174 -7.50 -11.58 20.43
CA PHE A 174 -8.27 -10.36 20.40
C PHE A 174 -7.49 -9.23 19.73
N GLN A 175 -6.24 -8.99 20.15
CA GLN A 175 -5.39 -7.95 19.55
C GLN A 175 -5.17 -8.19 18.04
N LEU A 176 -4.90 -9.43 17.64
CA LEU A 176 -4.75 -9.76 16.22
C LEU A 176 -6.01 -9.44 15.41
N ARG A 177 -7.20 -9.76 15.93
CA ARG A 177 -8.45 -9.48 15.21
C ARG A 177 -8.76 -7.99 15.10
N ILE A 178 -8.56 -7.22 16.16
CA ILE A 178 -8.82 -5.76 16.08
C ILE A 178 -7.81 -5.04 15.19
N SER A 179 -6.57 -5.53 15.08
CA SER A 179 -5.58 -4.94 14.17
C SER A 179 -5.93 -5.13 12.70
N GLN A 180 -6.67 -6.21 12.37
CA GLN A 180 -7.14 -6.46 11.00
C GLN A 180 -8.38 -5.63 10.63
N LYS A 181 -9.06 -5.04 11.62
CA LYS A 181 -10.28 -4.24 11.44
C LYS A 181 -10.18 -2.92 12.21
N PRO A 182 -9.30 -2.01 11.77
CA PRO A 182 -9.11 -0.72 12.44
C PRO A 182 -10.31 0.21 12.24
N LEU A 183 -10.65 0.92 13.31
CA LEU A 183 -11.65 2.01 13.33
C LEU A 183 -10.97 3.35 13.15
#